data_5bf4c0919cf58ec93088766845d52643
#
_entry.id   5bf4c0919cf58ec93088766845d52643
#
_cell.length_a   1.000
_cell.length_b   1.000
_cell.length_c   1.000
_cell.angle_alpha   90.00
_cell.angle_beta   90.00
_cell.angle_gamma   90.00
#
_symmetry.space_group_name_H-M   'P 1'
#
loop_
_entity.id
_entity.type
_entity.pdbx_description
1 polymer ?
#
loop_
_entity_poly.entity_id
_entity_poly.type
_entity_poly.pdbx_seq_one_letter_code
_entity_poly.pdbx_strand_id
1 'polypeptide(L)'
;MMGKKLAVDDWTINDILELYVSNGLFVDQKYQRKLVWSLSDKELFIDSLIKKFPIPNIMMVEYNENEKITYGIIEGLQRINAIISFMLEEFPIVVNGKSGYFDITATPSTFDLQQEGKLIQKEPVLDKQICIDFRGYKLPIISTSHDTKTIDEIFKRLNSTGTKLSKHDLRQAGALNKFSQLVREISSTVRGSKTLSDIVTLETMPKISLSNSGLDYGINIENVFWRKHGILTEDLLRKSRDEEIIAILLGAFLLDRPIAVISISVLDNLYDANTEDGKIADDKLVKCYDNIKTLFIQIFNELDLIYDETDISISEMLFASDRKKTDIFMLFFKVMLQEHFECKAIGDYQDFADTLKNSKGSILNKFEEKTSSDYLTENNTVRLISDIIGSHLVEVESYNPLVNEVVSRLNLASIETKYTEYKIGFTYFHSPSKYRYNEGRLNFKNVSQIAKVASAMTNIKRDSKNPGMIIVGVADNESGYK
;
A
#
# COMPACT_ATOMS: atom_id res chain seq x y z
N MET A 1 7.84 -17.22 34.38
CA MET A 1 6.97 -16.20 33.74
C MET A 1 7.30 -14.87 34.39
N MET A 2 8.09 -14.00 33.77
CA MET A 2 8.22 -12.61 34.23
C MET A 2 6.87 -11.93 34.03
N GLY A 3 6.33 -11.36 35.08
CA GLY A 3 5.06 -10.65 35.05
C GLY A 3 5.12 -9.50 34.04
N LYS A 4 4.13 -9.40 33.17
CA LYS A 4 3.97 -8.31 32.20
C LYS A 4 3.98 -6.98 32.95
N LYS A 5 5.00 -6.18 32.70
CA LYS A 5 5.22 -4.92 33.43
C LYS A 5 4.51 -3.79 32.66
N LEU A 6 3.53 -3.16 33.27
CA LEU A 6 3.08 -1.83 32.88
C LEU A 6 3.84 -0.85 33.78
N ALA A 7 4.63 0.04 33.22
CA ALA A 7 5.32 1.07 33.96
C ALA A 7 4.84 2.46 33.50
N VAL A 8 4.73 3.37 34.48
CA VAL A 8 4.59 4.80 34.19
C VAL A 8 5.96 5.40 34.52
N ASP A 9 6.63 5.88 33.50
CA ASP A 9 8.02 6.31 33.59
C ASP A 9 8.10 7.83 33.58
N ASP A 10 9.01 8.36 34.37
CA ASP A 10 9.28 9.79 34.59
C ASP A 10 10.39 10.26 33.63
N TRP A 11 10.22 10.02 32.32
CA TRP A 11 11.22 10.39 31.34
C TRP A 11 11.16 11.87 30.99
N THR A 12 12.32 12.43 30.79
CA THR A 12 12.44 13.79 30.26
C THR A 12 12.53 13.80 28.73
N ILE A 13 12.38 14.99 28.16
CA ILE A 13 12.65 15.18 26.72
C ILE A 13 14.11 14.78 26.41
N ASN A 14 15.05 15.02 27.31
CA ASN A 14 16.45 14.62 27.11
C ASN A 14 16.60 13.09 26.98
N ASP A 15 15.87 12.30 27.77
CA ASP A 15 15.94 10.84 27.72
C ASP A 15 15.43 10.31 26.34
N ILE A 16 14.39 10.95 25.79
CA ILE A 16 13.90 10.64 24.42
C ILE A 16 14.94 10.98 23.35
N LEU A 17 15.65 12.11 23.49
CA LEU A 17 16.72 12.47 22.57
C LEU A 17 17.87 11.47 22.62
N GLU A 18 18.28 11.01 23.79
CA GLU A 18 19.34 10.00 23.97
C GLU A 18 18.96 8.68 23.31
N LEU A 19 17.70 8.23 23.48
CA LEU A 19 17.19 7.06 22.78
C LEU A 19 17.17 7.24 21.26
N TYR A 20 16.80 8.42 20.77
CA TYR A 20 16.82 8.73 19.35
C TYR A 20 18.23 8.66 18.78
N VAL A 21 19.21 9.33 19.41
CA VAL A 21 20.61 9.36 18.96
C VAL A 21 21.25 7.97 19.00
N SER A 22 20.88 7.13 19.97
CA SER A 22 21.35 5.73 20.07
C SER A 22 20.61 4.74 19.16
N ASN A 23 19.72 5.21 18.30
CA ASN A 23 18.83 4.36 17.50
C ASN A 23 18.03 3.37 18.35
N GLY A 24 17.55 3.84 19.52
CA GLY A 24 16.73 3.06 20.44
C GLY A 24 15.22 3.21 20.23
N LEU A 25 14.77 4.10 19.32
CA LEU A 25 13.36 4.34 19.02
C LEU A 25 12.97 3.77 17.65
N PHE A 26 11.97 2.89 17.67
CA PHE A 26 11.44 2.24 16.47
C PHE A 26 9.97 2.58 16.23
N VAL A 27 9.58 2.52 14.97
CA VAL A 27 8.22 2.71 14.51
C VAL A 27 7.80 1.49 13.69
N ASP A 28 6.74 0.82 14.11
CA ASP A 28 6.12 -0.22 13.30
C ASP A 28 5.07 0.40 12.38
N GLN A 29 5.34 0.36 11.08
CA GLN A 29 4.50 0.95 10.04
C GLN A 29 3.14 0.23 9.90
N LYS A 30 2.96 -0.94 10.52
CA LYS A 30 1.66 -1.62 10.57
C LYS A 30 0.67 -0.89 11.47
N TYR A 31 1.16 -0.17 12.48
CA TYR A 31 0.34 0.54 13.45
C TYR A 31 0.38 2.05 13.29
N GLN A 32 1.51 2.56 12.80
CA GLN A 32 1.76 3.99 12.76
C GLN A 32 1.66 4.52 11.32
N ARG A 33 0.76 5.48 11.12
CA ARG A 33 0.77 6.24 9.88
C ARG A 33 2.04 7.09 9.76
N LYS A 34 2.35 7.51 8.54
CA LYS A 34 3.45 8.43 8.26
C LYS A 34 3.31 9.74 9.05
N LEU A 35 4.36 10.53 9.08
CA LEU A 35 4.31 11.85 9.71
C LEU A 35 3.34 12.76 8.94
N VAL A 36 2.37 13.32 9.66
CA VAL A 36 1.27 14.09 9.05
C VAL A 36 1.07 15.47 9.68
N TRP A 37 1.71 15.74 10.83
CA TRP A 37 1.61 17.06 11.45
C TRP A 37 2.22 18.13 10.55
N SER A 38 1.52 19.26 10.39
CA SER A 38 2.03 20.45 9.75
C SER A 38 3.09 21.12 10.63
N LEU A 39 3.83 22.05 10.03
CA LEU A 39 4.78 22.89 10.80
C LEU A 39 4.05 23.60 11.95
N SER A 40 2.88 24.18 11.69
CA SER A 40 2.08 24.88 12.72
C SER A 40 1.61 23.94 13.84
N ASP A 41 1.30 22.67 13.54
CA ASP A 41 0.96 21.69 14.59
C ASP A 41 2.17 21.41 15.51
N LYS A 42 3.36 21.26 14.90
CA LYS A 42 4.62 21.06 15.64
C LYS A 42 4.96 22.30 16.51
N GLU A 43 4.88 23.48 15.93
CA GLU A 43 5.15 24.75 16.66
C GLU A 43 4.22 24.94 17.86
N LEU A 44 2.91 24.70 17.68
CA LEU A 44 1.91 24.81 18.73
C LEU A 44 2.17 23.79 19.86
N PHE A 45 2.59 22.58 19.48
CA PHE A 45 2.91 21.53 20.48
C PHE A 45 4.19 21.87 21.27
N ILE A 46 5.26 22.37 20.61
CA ILE A 46 6.48 22.81 21.29
C ILE A 46 6.21 24.01 22.20
N ASP A 47 5.40 24.99 21.76
CA ASP A 47 4.96 26.12 22.59
C ASP A 47 4.24 25.63 23.86
N SER A 48 3.40 24.59 23.74
CA SER A 48 2.71 24.00 24.88
C SER A 48 3.69 23.37 25.89
N LEU A 49 4.74 22.70 25.42
CA LEU A 49 5.78 22.12 26.27
C LEU A 49 6.61 23.20 26.99
N ILE A 50 6.97 24.28 26.28
CA ILE A 50 7.71 25.42 26.87
C ILE A 50 6.86 26.10 27.97
N LYS A 51 5.55 26.24 27.73
CA LYS A 51 4.58 26.76 28.69
C LYS A 51 4.28 25.78 29.85
N LYS A 52 4.87 24.58 29.80
CA LYS A 52 4.66 23.51 30.81
C LYS A 52 3.19 23.05 30.89
N PHE A 53 2.46 23.11 29.75
CA PHE A 53 1.10 22.60 29.71
C PHE A 53 1.10 21.07 29.69
N PRO A 54 0.10 20.41 30.31
CA PRO A 54 0.00 18.95 30.28
C PRO A 54 -0.27 18.46 28.84
N ILE A 55 0.35 17.34 28.49
CA ILE A 55 0.19 16.69 27.18
C ILE A 55 -0.41 15.29 27.35
N PRO A 56 -1.05 14.72 26.33
CA PRO A 56 -1.52 13.34 26.34
C PRO A 56 -0.35 12.37 26.53
N ASN A 57 -0.63 11.21 27.13
CA ASN A 57 0.36 10.15 27.35
C ASN A 57 0.99 9.66 26.06
N ILE A 58 2.28 9.38 26.10
CA ILE A 58 3.03 8.66 25.08
C ILE A 58 3.07 7.19 25.50
N MET A 59 2.84 6.26 24.58
CA MET A 59 2.88 4.83 24.89
C MET A 59 3.92 4.12 24.02
N MET A 60 4.75 3.29 24.66
CA MET A 60 5.82 2.56 24.02
C MET A 60 5.84 1.08 24.46
N VAL A 61 6.37 0.24 23.57
CA VAL A 61 6.71 -1.16 23.89
C VAL A 61 8.20 -1.25 24.12
N GLU A 62 8.57 -1.83 25.24
CA GLU A 62 9.96 -2.14 25.56
C GLU A 62 10.35 -3.50 24.93
N TYR A 63 11.44 -3.51 24.18
CA TYR A 63 12.09 -4.70 23.67
C TYR A 63 13.47 -4.83 24.35
N ASN A 64 13.76 -6.02 24.82
CA ASN A 64 15.07 -6.32 25.42
C ASN A 64 15.71 -7.46 24.63
N GLU A 65 16.67 -7.12 23.79
CA GLU A 65 17.41 -8.06 22.97
C GLU A 65 18.91 -7.88 23.22
N ASN A 66 19.58 -8.97 23.62
CA ASN A 66 21.02 -8.98 23.85
C ASN A 66 21.52 -7.84 24.77
N GLU A 67 20.82 -7.62 25.89
CA GLU A 67 21.10 -6.57 26.86
C GLU A 67 20.92 -5.12 26.35
N LYS A 68 20.47 -4.94 25.13
CA LYS A 68 20.10 -3.64 24.59
C LYS A 68 18.59 -3.43 24.71
N ILE A 69 18.20 -2.37 25.42
CA ILE A 69 16.79 -1.97 25.54
C ILE A 69 16.47 -0.99 24.42
N THR A 70 15.39 -1.28 23.71
CA THR A 70 14.86 -0.43 22.63
C THR A 70 13.35 -0.28 22.79
N TYR A 71 12.77 0.75 22.18
CA TYR A 71 11.37 1.07 22.37
C TYR A 71 10.65 1.26 21.03
N GLY A 72 9.56 0.52 20.85
CA GLY A 72 8.61 0.72 19.77
C GLY A 72 7.53 1.73 20.16
N ILE A 73 7.30 2.74 19.34
CA ILE A 73 6.30 3.77 19.63
C ILE A 73 4.91 3.22 19.25
N ILE A 74 3.98 3.13 20.24
CA ILE A 74 2.57 2.74 20.02
C ILE A 74 1.69 3.96 19.80
N GLU A 75 1.85 5.00 20.65
CA GLU A 75 1.08 6.24 20.57
C GLU A 75 2.00 7.42 20.90
N GLY A 76 1.80 8.54 20.19
CA GLY A 76 2.60 9.75 20.38
C GLY A 76 3.71 9.95 19.37
N LEU A 77 3.73 9.21 18.24
CA LEU A 77 4.72 9.36 17.17
C LEU A 77 4.89 10.81 16.71
N GLN A 78 3.80 11.51 16.41
CA GLN A 78 3.85 12.90 15.96
C GLN A 78 4.45 13.83 17.03
N ARG A 79 4.14 13.58 18.29
CA ARG A 79 4.66 14.34 19.44
C ARG A 79 6.15 14.14 19.64
N ILE A 80 6.62 12.89 19.61
CA ILE A 80 8.05 12.58 19.70
C ILE A 80 8.79 13.18 18.50
N ASN A 81 8.24 13.03 17.29
CA ASN A 81 8.85 13.63 16.11
C ASN A 81 8.94 15.15 16.23
N ALA A 82 7.91 15.86 16.71
CA ALA A 82 7.95 17.30 16.88
C ALA A 82 9.05 17.73 17.88
N ILE A 83 9.20 17.01 19.00
CA ILE A 83 10.27 17.25 19.97
C ILE A 83 11.65 17.11 19.34
N ILE A 84 11.90 15.97 18.69
CA ILE A 84 13.19 15.68 18.07
C ILE A 84 13.48 16.66 16.92
N SER A 85 12.51 16.93 16.04
CA SER A 85 12.64 17.90 14.96
C SER A 85 13.04 19.29 15.44
N PHE A 86 12.44 19.77 16.55
CA PHE A 86 12.78 21.06 17.13
C PHE A 86 14.21 21.06 17.70
N MET A 87 14.61 20.03 18.43
CA MET A 87 15.96 19.92 19.00
C MET A 87 17.05 19.73 17.94
N LEU A 88 16.68 19.19 16.77
CA LEU A 88 17.57 19.01 15.61
C LEU A 88 17.49 20.17 14.59
N GLU A 89 17.05 21.35 15.01
CA GLU A 89 17.10 22.56 14.20
C GLU A 89 16.22 22.54 12.92
N GLU A 90 15.17 21.69 12.86
CA GLU A 90 14.32 21.63 11.67
C GLU A 90 13.49 22.91 11.51
N PHE A 91 13.01 23.51 12.61
CA PHE A 91 12.19 24.72 12.60
C PHE A 91 12.39 25.58 13.84
N PRO A 92 12.23 26.92 13.73
CA PRO A 92 12.23 27.83 14.87
C PRO A 92 10.83 27.91 15.51
N ILE A 93 10.75 28.42 16.73
CA ILE A 93 9.49 28.78 17.39
C ILE A 93 9.51 30.21 17.89
N VAL A 94 8.32 30.77 18.14
CA VAL A 94 8.18 32.11 18.71
C VAL A 94 7.92 32.04 20.20
N VAL A 95 8.85 32.53 21.00
CA VAL A 95 8.71 32.61 22.48
C VAL A 95 8.83 34.07 22.90
N ASN A 96 7.87 34.58 23.63
CA ASN A 96 7.82 35.98 24.09
C ASN A 96 8.01 37.00 22.94
N GLY A 97 7.44 36.71 21.76
CA GLY A 97 7.51 37.55 20.58
C GLY A 97 8.84 37.51 19.80
N LYS A 98 9.76 36.66 20.18
CA LYS A 98 11.04 36.42 19.49
C LYS A 98 11.06 35.05 18.87
N SER A 99 11.36 34.94 17.58
CA SER A 99 11.59 33.67 16.90
C SER A 99 13.00 33.16 17.21
N GLY A 100 13.15 31.84 17.37
CA GLY A 100 14.48 31.25 17.55
C GLY A 100 14.47 29.72 17.46
N TYR A 101 15.61 29.19 17.11
CA TYR A 101 15.91 27.76 17.07
C TYR A 101 16.37 27.26 18.45
N PHE A 102 16.37 25.97 18.69
CA PHE A 102 16.87 25.36 19.91
C PHE A 102 18.38 25.64 20.07
N ASP A 103 18.83 26.01 21.27
CA ASP A 103 20.27 26.12 21.56
C ASP A 103 20.87 24.72 21.69
N ILE A 104 21.59 24.27 20.67
CA ILE A 104 22.18 22.91 20.63
C ILE A 104 23.23 22.68 21.71
N THR A 105 23.75 23.74 22.35
CA THR A 105 24.65 23.61 23.50
C THR A 105 23.90 23.34 24.81
N ALA A 106 22.57 23.33 24.79
CA ALA A 106 21.75 23.08 25.99
C ALA A 106 21.71 21.60 26.38
N THR A 107 22.08 20.64 25.49
CA THR A 107 22.21 19.22 25.85
C THR A 107 23.55 18.64 25.36
N PRO A 108 24.13 17.65 26.09
CA PRO A 108 25.32 16.96 25.61
C PRO A 108 25.10 16.30 24.23
N SER A 109 23.98 15.62 24.04
CA SER A 109 23.69 14.85 22.80
C SER A 109 23.64 15.74 21.57
N THR A 110 22.99 16.94 21.60
CA THR A 110 23.00 17.85 20.45
C THR A 110 24.35 18.53 20.26
N PHE A 111 25.07 18.79 21.33
CA PHE A 111 26.43 19.33 21.28
C PHE A 111 27.39 18.30 20.63
N ASP A 112 27.32 17.03 21.00
CA ASP A 112 28.14 15.97 20.40
C ASP A 112 27.84 15.84 18.90
N LEU A 113 26.57 15.88 18.50
CA LEU A 113 26.17 15.90 17.08
C LEU A 113 26.75 17.12 16.33
N GLN A 114 26.87 18.27 16.98
CA GLN A 114 27.54 19.44 16.41
C GLN A 114 29.04 19.19 16.24
N GLN A 115 29.72 18.63 17.24
CA GLN A 115 31.16 18.35 17.16
C GLN A 115 31.45 17.32 16.06
N GLU A 116 30.53 16.38 15.82
CA GLU A 116 30.61 15.40 14.74
C GLU A 116 30.25 15.99 13.35
N GLY A 117 29.87 17.24 13.28
CA GLY A 117 29.43 17.90 12.03
C GLY A 117 28.07 17.41 11.49
N LYS A 118 27.29 16.68 12.31
CA LYS A 118 25.97 16.17 11.95
C LYS A 118 24.83 17.17 12.22
N LEU A 119 25.07 18.17 13.05
CA LEU A 119 24.11 19.22 13.41
C LEU A 119 24.78 20.59 13.35
N ILE A 120 24.07 21.57 12.81
CA ILE A 120 24.56 22.94 12.65
C ILE A 120 23.57 23.88 13.33
N GLN A 121 24.07 24.75 14.25
CA GLN A 121 23.25 25.76 14.88
C GLN A 121 22.70 26.74 13.85
N LYS A 122 21.39 26.92 13.84
CA LYS A 122 20.69 27.94 13.04
C LYS A 122 20.40 29.18 13.88
N GLU A 123 20.30 30.31 13.20
CA GLU A 123 20.02 31.61 13.82
C GLU A 123 18.60 32.13 13.44
N PRO A 124 17.95 32.89 14.31
CA PRO A 124 18.38 33.28 15.65
C PRO A 124 18.20 32.14 16.66
N VAL A 125 18.97 32.12 17.74
CA VAL A 125 18.95 31.11 18.79
C VAL A 125 18.04 31.56 19.93
N LEU A 126 17.27 30.65 20.53
CA LEU A 126 16.52 30.89 21.75
C LEU A 126 17.45 31.05 22.96
N ASP A 127 16.92 31.71 24.00
CA ASP A 127 17.60 31.77 25.30
C ASP A 127 17.90 30.34 25.79
N LYS A 128 19.17 30.13 26.20
CA LYS A 128 19.66 28.83 26.64
C LYS A 128 18.87 28.28 27.82
N GLN A 129 18.41 29.14 28.76
CA GLN A 129 17.64 28.69 29.91
C GLN A 129 16.27 28.12 29.47
N ILE A 130 15.63 28.69 28.44
CA ILE A 130 14.38 28.14 27.85
C ILE A 130 14.64 26.74 27.33
N CYS A 131 15.75 26.54 26.61
CA CYS A 131 16.13 25.23 26.06
C CYS A 131 16.48 24.20 27.17
N ILE A 132 17.14 24.62 28.24
CA ILE A 132 17.41 23.78 29.41
C ILE A 132 16.11 23.38 30.13
N ASP A 133 15.19 24.31 30.33
CA ASP A 133 13.89 24.03 30.92
C ASP A 133 13.06 23.11 30.08
N PHE A 134 13.06 23.29 28.74
CA PHE A 134 12.39 22.46 27.78
C PHE A 134 12.90 21.02 27.81
N ARG A 135 14.23 20.79 27.73
CA ARG A 135 14.79 19.42 27.76
C ARG A 135 14.48 18.67 29.08
N GLY A 136 14.27 19.41 30.15
CA GLY A 136 13.92 18.88 31.47
C GLY A 136 12.42 18.61 31.66
N TYR A 137 11.58 18.93 30.68
CA TYR A 137 10.13 18.65 30.75
C TYR A 137 9.88 17.14 30.88
N LYS A 138 9.09 16.74 31.90
CA LYS A 138 8.76 15.35 32.17
C LYS A 138 7.60 14.91 31.27
N LEU A 139 7.87 13.93 30.45
CA LEU A 139 6.90 13.35 29.51
C LEU A 139 6.07 12.26 30.20
N PRO A 140 4.75 12.25 30.08
CA PRO A 140 3.91 11.18 30.63
C PRO A 140 4.03 9.93 29.73
N ILE A 141 5.03 9.08 30.01
CA ILE A 141 5.32 7.87 29.24
C ILE A 141 4.76 6.64 29.94
N ILE A 142 4.08 5.81 29.19
CA ILE A 142 3.63 4.50 29.60
C ILE A 142 4.40 3.47 28.79
N SER A 143 5.22 2.65 29.44
CA SER A 143 5.93 1.54 28.81
C SER A 143 5.28 0.20 29.14
N THR A 144 5.32 -0.74 28.18
CA THR A 144 4.82 -2.10 28.34
C THR A 144 5.72 -3.10 27.65
N SER A 145 5.82 -4.32 28.19
CA SER A 145 6.57 -5.45 27.62
C SER A 145 5.65 -6.61 27.23
N HIS A 146 4.50 -6.31 26.64
CA HIS A 146 3.55 -7.31 26.16
C HIS A 146 4.00 -7.98 24.85
N ASP A 147 3.45 -9.18 24.57
CA ASP A 147 3.60 -9.84 23.27
C ASP A 147 2.87 -9.08 22.13
N THR A 148 3.25 -9.35 20.90
CA THR A 148 2.75 -8.67 19.70
C THR A 148 1.21 -8.71 19.61
N LYS A 149 0.56 -9.84 19.94
CA LYS A 149 -0.91 -9.94 19.89
C LYS A 149 -1.60 -9.01 20.87
N THR A 150 -1.04 -8.88 22.06
CA THR A 150 -1.56 -7.96 23.07
C THR A 150 -1.32 -6.50 22.66
N ILE A 151 -0.18 -6.21 22.02
CA ILE A 151 0.11 -4.89 21.46
C ILE A 151 -0.90 -4.51 20.37
N ASP A 152 -1.24 -5.45 19.47
CA ASP A 152 -2.27 -5.27 18.43
C ASP A 152 -3.62 -4.86 19.05
N GLU A 153 -4.01 -5.55 20.13
CA GLU A 153 -5.26 -5.25 20.83
C GLU A 153 -5.22 -3.89 21.54
N ILE A 154 -4.12 -3.57 22.21
CA ILE A 154 -3.91 -2.27 22.85
C ILE A 154 -4.02 -1.15 21.82
N PHE A 155 -3.34 -1.28 20.66
CA PHE A 155 -3.36 -0.29 19.61
C PHE A 155 -4.80 -0.07 19.06
N LYS A 156 -5.51 -1.15 18.75
CA LYS A 156 -6.91 -1.07 18.29
C LYS A 156 -7.81 -0.33 19.29
N ARG A 157 -7.68 -0.64 20.58
CA ARG A 157 -8.49 0.01 21.64
C ARG A 157 -8.14 1.49 21.82
N LEU A 158 -6.88 1.86 21.81
CA LEU A 158 -6.45 3.26 21.94
C LEU A 158 -6.97 4.11 20.77
N ASN A 159 -6.82 3.62 19.54
CA ASN A 159 -7.24 4.36 18.35
C ASN A 159 -8.77 4.40 18.15
N SER A 160 -9.52 3.52 18.82
CA SER A 160 -10.99 3.57 18.80
C SER A 160 -11.58 4.78 19.54
N THR A 161 -10.80 5.38 20.44
CA THR A 161 -11.26 6.47 21.35
C THR A 161 -10.56 7.82 21.13
N GLY A 162 -9.50 7.87 20.30
CA GLY A 162 -8.65 9.06 20.07
C GLY A 162 -8.96 9.87 18.81
N THR A 163 -7.99 10.66 18.36
CA THR A 163 -8.01 11.36 17.05
C THR A 163 -8.18 10.34 15.94
N LYS A 164 -9.30 10.42 15.24
CA LYS A 164 -9.74 9.38 14.32
C LYS A 164 -8.72 9.13 13.21
N LEU A 165 -8.03 8.00 13.28
CA LEU A 165 -7.42 7.39 12.13
C LEU A 165 -8.47 7.25 11.02
N SER A 166 -8.05 7.27 9.76
CA SER A 166 -8.96 6.91 8.67
C SER A 166 -9.47 5.48 8.89
N LYS A 167 -10.63 5.15 8.32
CA LYS A 167 -11.12 3.77 8.38
C LYS A 167 -10.13 2.78 7.80
N HIS A 168 -9.36 3.22 6.81
CA HIS A 168 -8.33 2.41 6.19
C HIS A 168 -7.14 2.18 7.12
N ASP A 169 -6.63 3.24 7.78
CA ASP A 169 -5.56 3.10 8.76
C ASP A 169 -5.94 2.12 9.90
N LEU A 170 -7.21 2.14 10.33
CA LEU A 170 -7.72 1.19 11.33
C LEU A 170 -7.74 -0.26 10.82
N ARG A 171 -8.01 -0.49 9.53
CA ARG A 171 -7.92 -1.83 8.92
C ARG A 171 -6.48 -2.30 8.84
N GLN A 172 -5.57 -1.44 8.39
CA GLN A 172 -4.15 -1.75 8.31
C GLN A 172 -3.55 -2.10 9.67
N ALA A 173 -4.04 -1.41 10.72
CA ALA A 173 -3.53 -1.59 12.07
C ALA A 173 -3.74 -3.01 12.59
N GLY A 174 -2.64 -3.74 12.75
CA GLY A 174 -2.63 -5.12 13.24
C GLY A 174 -3.10 -6.16 12.23
N ALA A 175 -3.28 -5.84 10.96
CA ALA A 175 -3.50 -6.82 9.92
C ALA A 175 -2.14 -7.42 9.49
N LEU A 176 -1.99 -8.73 9.67
CA LEU A 176 -0.74 -9.48 9.44
C LEU A 176 -0.82 -10.42 8.24
N ASN A 177 -1.94 -10.40 7.52
CA ASN A 177 -2.15 -11.28 6.38
C ASN A 177 -1.40 -10.77 5.13
N LYS A 178 -1.23 -11.66 4.15
CA LYS A 178 -0.54 -11.34 2.89
C LYS A 178 -1.23 -10.25 2.08
N PHE A 179 -2.55 -10.16 2.17
CA PHE A 179 -3.33 -9.10 1.52
C PHE A 179 -2.91 -7.71 2.03
N SER A 180 -2.92 -7.51 3.35
CA SER A 180 -2.54 -6.23 3.96
C SER A 180 -1.08 -5.86 3.68
N GLN A 181 -0.19 -6.86 3.69
CA GLN A 181 1.22 -6.67 3.32
C GLN A 181 1.36 -6.19 1.88
N LEU A 182 0.69 -6.86 0.92
CA LEU A 182 0.76 -6.50 -0.49
C LEU A 182 0.22 -5.10 -0.76
N VAL A 183 -0.89 -4.72 -0.14
CA VAL A 183 -1.43 -3.35 -0.24
C VAL A 183 -0.38 -2.32 0.21
N ARG A 184 0.28 -2.53 1.37
CA ARG A 184 1.33 -1.62 1.85
C ARG A 184 2.51 -1.54 0.91
N GLU A 185 2.98 -2.67 0.38
CA GLU A 185 4.14 -2.72 -0.51
C GLU A 185 3.87 -2.01 -1.84
N ILE A 186 2.72 -2.27 -2.48
CA ILE A 186 2.32 -1.57 -3.72
C ILE A 186 2.18 -0.07 -3.43
N SER A 187 1.45 0.32 -2.39
CA SER A 187 1.21 1.72 -2.05
C SER A 187 2.50 2.48 -1.75
N SER A 188 3.43 1.85 -1.01
CA SER A 188 4.74 2.44 -0.71
C SER A 188 5.56 2.63 -1.97
N THR A 189 5.54 1.67 -2.89
CA THR A 189 6.24 1.75 -4.18
C THR A 189 5.67 2.88 -5.04
N VAL A 190 4.34 2.95 -5.17
CA VAL A 190 3.64 3.99 -5.97
C VAL A 190 3.83 5.39 -5.37
N ARG A 191 4.02 5.51 -4.06
CA ARG A 191 4.40 6.77 -3.39
C ARG A 191 5.88 7.13 -3.60
N GLY A 192 6.70 6.26 -4.16
CA GLY A 192 8.14 6.46 -4.34
C GLY A 192 8.96 6.20 -3.07
N SER A 193 8.41 5.46 -2.09
CA SER A 193 9.15 5.06 -0.89
C SER A 193 10.21 4.00 -1.23
N LYS A 194 11.45 4.25 -0.80
CA LYS A 194 12.57 3.30 -1.00
C LYS A 194 12.64 2.22 0.09
N THR A 195 11.86 2.33 1.15
CA THR A 195 11.92 1.43 2.31
C THR A 195 10.64 0.62 2.40
N LEU A 196 10.77 -0.68 2.27
CA LEU A 196 9.68 -1.65 2.39
C LEU A 196 9.63 -2.35 3.76
N SER A 197 10.54 -2.00 4.69
CA SER A 197 10.57 -2.60 6.03
C SER A 197 9.37 -2.17 6.86
N ASP A 198 8.68 -3.12 7.47
CA ASP A 198 7.58 -2.83 8.40
C ASP A 198 8.05 -2.08 9.65
N ILE A 199 9.27 -2.38 10.13
CA ILE A 199 9.87 -1.74 11.31
C ILE A 199 11.02 -0.85 10.85
N VAL A 200 10.97 0.42 11.23
CA VAL A 200 11.98 1.44 10.90
C VAL A 200 12.39 2.21 12.14
N THR A 201 13.59 2.78 12.14
CA THR A 201 13.98 3.74 13.19
C THR A 201 13.18 5.03 13.04
N LEU A 202 13.00 5.76 14.14
CA LEU A 202 12.34 7.08 14.09
C LEU A 202 13.07 8.04 13.15
N GLU A 203 14.38 7.95 13.03
CA GLU A 203 15.20 8.73 12.07
C GLU A 203 14.80 8.49 10.60
N THR A 204 14.29 7.30 10.29
CA THR A 204 13.86 6.96 8.93
C THR A 204 12.49 7.55 8.58
N MET A 205 11.65 7.84 9.57
CA MET A 205 10.26 8.28 9.34
C MET A 205 10.15 9.57 8.50
N PRO A 206 10.95 10.62 8.69
CA PRO A 206 10.93 11.78 7.80
C PRO A 206 11.23 11.41 6.34
N LYS A 207 12.18 10.51 6.10
CA LYS A 207 12.64 10.10 4.75
C LYS A 207 11.56 9.36 3.95
N ILE A 208 10.60 8.70 4.63
CA ILE A 208 9.51 7.92 4.04
C ILE A 208 8.14 8.59 4.18
N SER A 209 8.08 9.80 4.72
CA SER A 209 6.85 10.58 4.86
C SER A 209 6.71 11.59 3.72
N LEU A 210 5.46 11.94 3.42
CA LEU A 210 5.14 12.94 2.41
C LEU A 210 5.59 14.33 2.90
N SER A 211 6.17 15.13 2.01
CA SER A 211 6.47 16.53 2.27
C SER A 211 5.21 17.28 2.71
N ASN A 212 5.39 18.32 3.49
CA ASN A 212 4.31 19.12 4.05
C ASN A 212 4.65 20.60 3.89
N SER A 213 3.66 21.48 3.95
CA SER A 213 3.87 22.92 3.93
C SER A 213 4.83 23.33 5.06
N GLY A 214 6.01 23.79 4.69
CA GLY A 214 7.09 24.17 5.61
C GLY A 214 7.95 23.04 6.17
N LEU A 215 7.74 21.77 5.77
CA LEU A 215 8.52 20.61 6.21
C LEU A 215 9.02 19.81 5.00
N ASP A 216 10.34 19.70 4.89
CA ASP A 216 11.01 19.06 3.76
C ASP A 216 11.20 17.56 4.03
N TYR A 217 10.10 16.78 3.96
CA TYR A 217 10.17 15.35 4.12
C TYR A 217 10.62 14.65 2.83
N GLY A 218 11.08 13.39 2.95
CA GLY A 218 11.78 12.67 1.89
C GLY A 218 10.97 12.38 0.63
N ILE A 219 9.62 12.38 0.70
CA ILE A 219 8.76 12.16 -0.46
C ILE A 219 8.04 13.45 -0.80
N ASN A 220 8.43 14.08 -1.92
CA ASN A 220 7.72 15.25 -2.42
C ASN A 220 6.32 14.86 -2.87
N ILE A 221 5.29 15.41 -2.21
CA ILE A 221 3.89 15.05 -2.45
C ILE A 221 3.43 15.36 -3.88
N GLU A 222 3.96 16.40 -4.52
CA GLU A 222 3.59 16.76 -5.90
C GLU A 222 4.10 15.74 -6.92
N ASN A 223 5.15 14.97 -6.58
CA ASN A 223 5.72 13.92 -7.43
C ASN A 223 5.08 12.56 -7.19
N VAL A 224 4.21 12.42 -6.21
CA VAL A 224 3.49 11.16 -5.95
C VAL A 224 2.49 10.92 -7.09
N PHE A 225 2.48 9.73 -7.67
CA PHE A 225 1.60 9.33 -8.79
C PHE A 225 0.18 9.90 -8.69
N TRP A 226 -0.47 9.73 -7.56
CA TRP A 226 -1.85 10.15 -7.33
C TRP A 226 -2.06 11.66 -7.42
N ARG A 227 -1.07 12.42 -6.99
CA ARG A 227 -1.08 13.89 -7.04
C ARG A 227 -0.62 14.41 -8.40
N LYS A 228 0.50 13.86 -8.91
CA LYS A 228 1.05 14.13 -10.24
C LYS A 228 -0.02 14.00 -11.32
N HIS A 229 -0.82 12.95 -11.27
CA HIS A 229 -1.89 12.68 -12.24
C HIS A 229 -3.25 13.31 -11.90
N GLY A 230 -3.37 14.09 -10.82
CA GLY A 230 -4.60 14.79 -10.45
C GLY A 230 -5.76 13.88 -10.01
N ILE A 231 -5.46 12.65 -9.55
CA ILE A 231 -6.46 11.67 -9.10
C ILE A 231 -6.90 11.98 -7.67
N LEU A 232 -5.94 12.25 -6.77
CA LEU A 232 -6.19 12.53 -5.37
C LEU A 232 -5.65 13.89 -4.95
N THR A 233 -6.33 14.53 -4.02
CA THR A 233 -5.84 15.73 -3.33
C THR A 233 -4.85 15.37 -2.24
N GLU A 234 -4.04 16.33 -1.79
CA GLU A 234 -3.12 16.17 -0.67
C GLU A 234 -3.83 15.64 0.59
N ASP A 235 -4.99 16.21 0.96
CA ASP A 235 -5.76 15.77 2.12
C ASP A 235 -6.20 14.31 2.05
N LEU A 236 -6.59 13.82 0.87
CA LEU A 236 -6.94 12.42 0.65
C LEU A 236 -5.73 11.50 0.74
N LEU A 237 -4.57 11.91 0.22
CA LEU A 237 -3.31 11.15 0.36
C LEU A 237 -2.87 11.03 1.82
N ARG A 238 -3.00 12.11 2.60
CA ARG A 238 -2.70 12.11 4.03
C ARG A 238 -3.63 11.22 4.85
N LYS A 239 -4.84 10.93 4.31
CA LYS A 239 -5.82 9.99 4.87
C LYS A 239 -5.71 8.57 4.32
N SER A 240 -4.62 8.24 3.64
CA SER A 240 -4.36 6.91 3.04
C SER A 240 -5.44 6.46 2.05
N ARG A 241 -6.08 7.40 1.32
CA ARG A 241 -7.10 7.07 0.33
C ARG A 241 -6.53 6.28 -0.85
N ASP A 242 -5.28 6.50 -1.20
CA ASP A 242 -4.55 5.74 -2.22
C ASP A 242 -4.37 4.26 -1.83
N GLU A 243 -4.03 3.99 -0.57
CA GLU A 243 -3.96 2.61 -0.06
C GLU A 243 -5.33 1.92 -0.11
N GLU A 244 -6.40 2.65 0.23
CA GLU A 244 -7.76 2.12 0.15
C GLU A 244 -8.16 1.80 -1.30
N ILE A 245 -7.80 2.63 -2.28
CA ILE A 245 -8.04 2.36 -3.70
C ILE A 245 -7.28 1.11 -4.15
N ILE A 246 -6.01 0.97 -3.79
CA ILE A 246 -5.22 -0.23 -4.10
C ILE A 246 -5.85 -1.47 -3.45
N ALA A 247 -6.33 -1.36 -2.20
CA ALA A 247 -7.01 -2.46 -1.52
C ALA A 247 -8.32 -2.88 -2.23
N ILE A 248 -9.10 -1.92 -2.72
CA ILE A 248 -10.32 -2.20 -3.50
C ILE A 248 -9.96 -2.92 -4.81
N LEU A 249 -9.00 -2.41 -5.57
CA LEU A 249 -8.55 -2.99 -6.84
C LEU A 249 -8.00 -4.40 -6.64
N LEU A 250 -7.14 -4.58 -5.65
CA LEU A 250 -6.55 -5.88 -5.31
C LEU A 250 -7.61 -6.86 -4.83
N GLY A 251 -8.55 -6.41 -3.99
CA GLY A 251 -9.67 -7.22 -3.52
C GLY A 251 -10.59 -7.67 -4.65
N ALA A 252 -10.94 -6.76 -5.57
CA ALA A 252 -11.75 -7.08 -6.76
C ALA A 252 -11.04 -8.12 -7.64
N PHE A 253 -9.73 -7.96 -7.86
CA PHE A 253 -8.91 -8.89 -8.65
C PHE A 253 -8.80 -10.27 -7.98
N LEU A 254 -8.46 -10.31 -6.69
CA LEU A 254 -8.27 -11.58 -5.96
C LEU A 254 -9.57 -12.36 -5.76
N LEU A 255 -10.68 -11.67 -5.51
CA LEU A 255 -11.97 -12.33 -5.31
C LEU A 255 -12.72 -12.60 -6.63
N ASP A 256 -12.20 -12.12 -7.75
CA ASP A 256 -12.88 -12.15 -9.06
C ASP A 256 -14.28 -11.54 -8.95
N ARG A 257 -14.35 -10.34 -8.36
CA ARG A 257 -15.62 -9.62 -8.13
C ARG A 257 -15.61 -8.25 -8.78
N PRO A 258 -16.77 -7.69 -9.12
CA PRO A 258 -16.89 -6.29 -9.51
C PRO A 258 -16.40 -5.34 -8.42
N ILE A 259 -15.82 -4.22 -8.82
CA ILE A 259 -15.40 -3.15 -7.89
C ILE A 259 -16.58 -2.64 -7.07
N ALA A 260 -17.75 -2.49 -7.71
CA ALA A 260 -18.98 -2.01 -7.08
C ALA A 260 -19.45 -2.86 -5.88
N VAL A 261 -19.06 -4.14 -5.80
CA VAL A 261 -19.44 -5.01 -4.67
C VAL A 261 -18.34 -5.09 -3.59
N ILE A 262 -17.19 -4.47 -3.80
CA ILE A 262 -16.14 -4.37 -2.77
C ILE A 262 -16.54 -3.30 -1.76
N SER A 263 -17.50 -3.64 -0.92
CA SER A 263 -18.00 -2.78 0.14
C SER A 263 -17.00 -2.63 1.30
N ILE A 264 -17.31 -1.73 2.22
CA ILE A 264 -16.55 -1.56 3.47
C ILE A 264 -16.41 -2.89 4.22
N SER A 265 -17.51 -3.68 4.30
CA SER A 265 -17.48 -4.97 4.99
C SER A 265 -16.63 -6.02 4.27
N VAL A 266 -16.61 -6.02 2.93
CA VAL A 266 -15.73 -6.91 2.16
C VAL A 266 -14.26 -6.52 2.38
N LEU A 267 -13.96 -5.22 2.40
CA LEU A 267 -12.62 -4.76 2.76
C LEU A 267 -12.22 -5.19 4.17
N ASP A 268 -13.11 -4.99 5.17
CA ASP A 268 -12.82 -5.42 6.54
C ASP A 268 -12.54 -6.93 6.61
N ASN A 269 -13.28 -7.74 5.85
CA ASN A 269 -13.04 -9.19 5.72
C ASN A 269 -11.69 -9.52 5.08
N LEU A 270 -11.29 -8.81 4.03
CA LEU A 270 -9.99 -9.04 3.35
C LEU A 270 -8.79 -8.79 4.27
N TYR A 271 -8.92 -7.90 5.24
CA TYR A 271 -7.87 -7.62 6.24
C TYR A 271 -7.87 -8.62 7.42
N ASP A 272 -8.86 -9.49 7.53
CA ASP A 272 -8.93 -10.54 8.56
C ASP A 272 -8.73 -11.93 7.93
N ALA A 273 -7.58 -12.54 8.20
CA ALA A 273 -7.23 -13.88 7.72
C ALA A 273 -8.18 -15.02 8.21
N ASN A 274 -9.07 -14.74 9.16
CA ASN A 274 -10.02 -15.75 9.64
C ASN A 274 -11.35 -15.76 8.86
N THR A 275 -11.65 -14.71 8.12
CA THR A 275 -12.85 -14.63 7.28
C THR A 275 -12.72 -15.45 6.00
N GLU A 276 -13.82 -15.69 5.32
CA GLU A 276 -13.83 -16.40 4.04
C GLU A 276 -13.10 -15.61 2.94
N ASP A 277 -13.40 -14.32 2.79
CA ASP A 277 -12.75 -13.46 1.78
C ASP A 277 -11.24 -13.31 2.05
N GLY A 278 -10.84 -13.16 3.33
CA GLY A 278 -9.43 -13.10 3.72
C GLY A 278 -8.66 -14.37 3.40
N LYS A 279 -9.25 -15.55 3.68
CA LYS A 279 -8.65 -16.85 3.34
C LYS A 279 -8.49 -17.03 1.83
N ILE A 280 -9.53 -16.72 1.05
CA ILE A 280 -9.46 -16.81 -0.42
C ILE A 280 -8.33 -15.91 -0.96
N ALA A 281 -8.23 -14.68 -0.47
CA ALA A 281 -7.19 -13.76 -0.88
C ALA A 281 -5.79 -14.25 -0.51
N ASP A 282 -5.60 -14.68 0.74
CA ASP A 282 -4.30 -15.15 1.22
C ASP A 282 -3.87 -16.45 0.52
N ASP A 283 -4.78 -17.40 0.27
CA ASP A 283 -4.48 -18.63 -0.45
C ASP A 283 -3.99 -18.37 -1.89
N LYS A 284 -4.59 -17.39 -2.57
CA LYS A 284 -4.12 -16.95 -3.90
C LYS A 284 -2.75 -16.28 -3.80
N LEU A 285 -2.55 -15.41 -2.80
CA LEU A 285 -1.30 -14.71 -2.60
C LEU A 285 -0.14 -15.61 -2.17
N VAL A 286 -0.39 -16.73 -1.51
CA VAL A 286 0.67 -17.73 -1.25
C VAL A 286 1.35 -18.19 -2.54
N LYS A 287 0.63 -18.25 -3.65
CA LYS A 287 1.12 -18.76 -4.94
C LYS A 287 1.62 -17.67 -5.90
N CYS A 288 1.02 -16.49 -5.86
CA CYS A 288 1.19 -15.48 -6.90
C CYS A 288 1.56 -14.09 -6.38
N TYR A 289 2.08 -13.96 -5.15
CA TYR A 289 2.34 -12.68 -4.48
C TYR A 289 3.19 -11.72 -5.34
N ASP A 290 4.38 -12.17 -5.73
CA ASP A 290 5.32 -11.34 -6.49
C ASP A 290 4.82 -11.03 -7.90
N ASN A 291 4.11 -11.97 -8.53
CA ASN A 291 3.55 -11.77 -9.86
C ASN A 291 2.45 -10.69 -9.85
N ILE A 292 1.56 -10.74 -8.85
CA ILE A 292 0.49 -9.74 -8.70
C ILE A 292 1.08 -8.39 -8.35
N LYS A 293 2.06 -8.34 -7.44
CA LYS A 293 2.78 -7.12 -7.12
C LYS A 293 3.41 -6.49 -8.36
N THR A 294 4.14 -7.30 -9.13
CA THR A 294 4.79 -6.86 -10.35
C THR A 294 3.78 -6.32 -11.36
N LEU A 295 2.68 -7.04 -11.60
CA LEU A 295 1.63 -6.61 -12.53
C LEU A 295 1.04 -5.25 -12.14
N PHE A 296 0.68 -5.05 -10.87
CA PHE A 296 0.16 -3.76 -10.42
C PHE A 296 1.17 -2.63 -10.60
N ILE A 297 2.42 -2.85 -10.22
CA ILE A 297 3.48 -1.83 -10.32
C ILE A 297 3.77 -1.50 -11.79
N GLN A 298 3.75 -2.47 -12.69
CA GLN A 298 3.96 -2.26 -14.13
C GLN A 298 2.90 -1.34 -14.71
N ILE A 299 1.63 -1.52 -14.35
CA ILE A 299 0.55 -0.63 -14.84
C ILE A 299 0.76 0.80 -14.34
N PHE A 300 1.09 1.00 -13.05
CA PHE A 300 1.40 2.33 -12.54
C PHE A 300 2.60 2.97 -13.27
N ASN A 301 3.65 2.20 -13.54
CA ASN A 301 4.82 2.68 -14.27
C ASN A 301 4.49 3.01 -15.72
N GLU A 302 3.66 2.21 -16.39
CA GLU A 302 3.23 2.51 -17.76
C GLU A 302 2.39 3.78 -17.84
N LEU A 303 1.51 4.01 -16.87
CA LEU A 303 0.73 5.24 -16.77
C LEU A 303 1.62 6.46 -16.49
N ASP A 304 2.70 6.32 -15.71
CA ASP A 304 3.71 7.36 -15.54
C ASP A 304 4.49 7.63 -16.84
N LEU A 305 4.85 6.57 -17.61
CA LEU A 305 5.53 6.71 -18.89
C LEU A 305 4.67 7.44 -19.93
N ILE A 306 3.36 7.19 -19.97
CA ILE A 306 2.45 7.96 -20.84
C ILE A 306 2.56 9.46 -20.54
N TYR A 307 2.52 9.82 -19.26
CA TYR A 307 2.65 11.23 -18.87
C TYR A 307 4.02 11.81 -19.23
N ASP A 308 5.09 11.06 -18.97
CA ASP A 308 6.46 11.53 -19.22
C ASP A 308 6.72 11.72 -20.73
N GLU A 309 6.06 10.95 -21.61
CA GLU A 309 6.22 11.08 -23.05
C GLU A 309 5.22 12.06 -23.70
N THR A 310 4.01 12.22 -23.13
CA THR A 310 2.93 12.98 -23.78
C THR A 310 2.61 14.31 -23.08
N ASP A 311 3.08 14.51 -21.85
CA ASP A 311 2.69 15.60 -20.92
C ASP A 311 1.17 15.65 -20.66
N ILE A 312 0.46 14.52 -20.85
CA ILE A 312 -0.98 14.41 -20.61
C ILE A 312 -1.23 13.58 -19.36
N SER A 313 -1.78 14.21 -18.32
CA SER A 313 -2.09 13.53 -17.06
C SER A 313 -3.31 12.61 -17.17
N ILE A 314 -3.43 11.63 -16.26
CA ILE A 314 -4.62 10.77 -16.17
C ILE A 314 -5.89 11.61 -15.97
N SER A 315 -5.80 12.71 -15.23
CA SER A 315 -6.93 13.63 -15.05
C SER A 315 -7.39 14.23 -16.39
N GLU A 316 -6.48 14.56 -17.27
CA GLU A 316 -6.80 15.09 -18.59
C GLU A 316 -7.33 14.04 -19.54
N MET A 317 -6.80 12.82 -19.44
CA MET A 317 -7.25 11.68 -20.27
C MET A 317 -8.65 11.19 -19.90
N LEU A 318 -8.91 11.01 -18.59
CA LEU A 318 -10.07 10.23 -18.14
C LEU A 318 -11.20 11.05 -17.52
N PHE A 319 -10.91 12.24 -16.95
CA PHE A 319 -11.91 12.91 -16.14
C PHE A 319 -12.55 14.08 -16.88
N ALA A 320 -13.84 13.93 -17.19
CA ALA A 320 -14.64 15.02 -17.74
C ALA A 320 -15.13 16.00 -16.65
N SER A 321 -15.08 15.59 -15.38
CA SER A 321 -15.41 16.41 -14.21
C SER A 321 -14.68 15.91 -12.97
N ASP A 322 -14.67 16.72 -11.90
CA ASP A 322 -14.12 16.31 -10.59
C ASP A 322 -14.96 15.24 -9.88
N ARG A 323 -16.18 15.03 -10.36
CA ARG A 323 -17.04 13.97 -9.82
C ARG A 323 -16.57 12.60 -10.29
N LYS A 324 -16.61 11.64 -9.38
CA LYS A 324 -16.35 10.22 -9.70
C LYS A 324 -14.95 9.91 -10.25
N LYS A 325 -13.97 10.80 -10.05
CA LYS A 325 -12.58 10.58 -10.50
C LYS A 325 -12.02 9.23 -10.08
N THR A 326 -12.11 8.90 -8.79
CA THR A 326 -11.57 7.66 -8.25
C THR A 326 -12.30 6.43 -8.73
N ASP A 327 -13.63 6.54 -8.92
CA ASP A 327 -14.44 5.41 -9.43
C ASP A 327 -14.06 5.12 -10.88
N ILE A 328 -14.01 6.15 -11.74
CA ILE A 328 -13.62 6.00 -13.15
C ILE A 328 -12.17 5.51 -13.27
N PHE A 329 -11.26 6.04 -12.45
CA PHE A 329 -9.88 5.55 -12.42
C PHE A 329 -9.81 4.06 -12.08
N MET A 330 -10.55 3.61 -11.07
CA MET A 330 -10.56 2.19 -10.69
C MET A 330 -11.08 1.29 -11.81
N LEU A 331 -12.12 1.72 -12.55
CA LEU A 331 -12.63 0.96 -13.70
C LEU A 331 -11.61 0.91 -14.83
N PHE A 332 -10.98 2.03 -15.15
CA PHE A 332 -9.90 2.08 -16.12
C PHE A 332 -8.73 1.19 -15.73
N PHE A 333 -8.26 1.27 -14.48
CA PHE A 333 -7.18 0.43 -13.96
C PHE A 333 -7.55 -1.07 -14.03
N LYS A 334 -8.81 -1.41 -13.76
CA LYS A 334 -9.32 -2.78 -13.92
C LYS A 334 -9.21 -3.27 -15.37
N VAL A 335 -9.52 -2.42 -16.35
CA VAL A 335 -9.34 -2.78 -17.77
C VAL A 335 -7.85 -2.99 -18.07
N MET A 336 -6.99 -2.07 -17.63
CA MET A 336 -5.54 -2.22 -17.81
C MET A 336 -5.01 -3.51 -17.17
N LEU A 337 -5.50 -3.88 -15.98
CA LEU A 337 -5.16 -5.15 -15.33
C LEU A 337 -5.54 -6.35 -16.20
N GLN A 338 -6.72 -6.35 -16.83
CA GLN A 338 -7.18 -7.44 -17.70
C GLN A 338 -6.31 -7.53 -18.94
N GLU A 339 -6.06 -6.43 -19.62
CA GLU A 339 -5.26 -6.39 -20.85
C GLU A 339 -3.79 -6.79 -20.61
N HIS A 340 -3.19 -6.30 -19.53
CA HIS A 340 -1.83 -6.73 -19.16
C HIS A 340 -1.75 -8.20 -18.75
N PHE A 341 -2.78 -8.70 -18.09
CA PHE A 341 -2.87 -10.13 -17.75
C PHE A 341 -2.97 -10.98 -19.04
N GLU A 342 -3.58 -10.46 -20.10
CA GLU A 342 -3.64 -11.04 -21.45
C GLU A 342 -2.38 -10.76 -22.29
N CYS A 343 -1.30 -10.26 -21.70
CA CYS A 343 -0.04 -9.95 -22.39
C CYS A 343 -0.16 -8.86 -23.46
N LYS A 344 -0.96 -7.85 -23.20
CA LYS A 344 -1.09 -6.66 -24.05
C LYS A 344 -0.50 -5.43 -23.35
N ALA A 345 0.08 -4.54 -24.12
CA ALA A 345 0.59 -3.25 -23.67
C ALA A 345 0.20 -2.15 -24.67
N ILE A 346 0.36 -0.89 -24.28
CA ILE A 346 0.03 0.25 -25.14
C ILE A 346 1.11 0.38 -26.22
N GLY A 347 0.69 0.44 -27.49
CA GLY A 347 1.60 0.53 -28.64
C GLY A 347 2.07 1.96 -28.92
N ASP A 348 1.17 2.95 -28.86
CA ASP A 348 1.46 4.37 -29.08
C ASP A 348 0.82 5.19 -27.96
N TYR A 349 1.64 5.82 -27.13
CA TYR A 349 1.19 6.56 -25.94
C TYR A 349 0.45 7.84 -26.31
N GLN A 350 0.86 8.55 -27.37
CA GLN A 350 0.20 9.80 -27.76
C GLN A 350 -1.20 9.54 -28.29
N ASP A 351 -1.33 8.59 -29.23
CA ASP A 351 -2.61 8.23 -29.83
C ASP A 351 -3.58 7.64 -28.77
N PHE A 352 -3.07 6.82 -27.86
CA PHE A 352 -3.82 6.31 -26.72
C PHE A 352 -4.35 7.42 -25.81
N ALA A 353 -3.48 8.37 -25.40
CA ALA A 353 -3.84 9.48 -24.53
C ALA A 353 -4.86 10.41 -25.18
N ASP A 354 -4.68 10.75 -26.46
CA ASP A 354 -5.60 11.61 -27.23
C ASP A 354 -6.97 10.93 -27.42
N THR A 355 -6.99 9.64 -27.68
CA THR A 355 -8.26 8.88 -27.83
C THR A 355 -9.04 8.86 -26.52
N LEU A 356 -8.40 8.59 -25.38
CA LEU A 356 -9.04 8.66 -24.07
C LEU A 356 -9.53 10.06 -23.75
N LYS A 357 -8.71 11.09 -24.00
CA LYS A 357 -9.05 12.49 -23.78
C LYS A 357 -10.30 12.91 -24.55
N ASN A 358 -10.43 12.46 -25.79
CA ASN A 358 -11.60 12.71 -26.62
C ASN A 358 -12.84 11.90 -26.17
N SER A 359 -12.65 10.79 -25.50
CA SER A 359 -13.72 9.85 -25.09
C SER A 359 -14.18 10.05 -23.63
N LYS A 360 -13.50 10.88 -22.82
CA LYS A 360 -13.78 11.02 -21.38
C LYS A 360 -15.21 11.42 -21.03
N GLY A 361 -15.85 12.23 -21.89
CA GLY A 361 -17.26 12.58 -21.74
C GLY A 361 -18.20 11.40 -21.93
N SER A 362 -17.92 10.54 -22.90
CA SER A 362 -18.67 9.31 -23.14
C SER A 362 -18.51 8.31 -22.01
N ILE A 363 -17.31 8.19 -21.44
CA ILE A 363 -17.03 7.33 -20.27
C ILE A 363 -17.82 7.82 -19.06
N LEU A 364 -17.79 9.11 -18.73
CA LEU A 364 -18.54 9.67 -17.63
C LEU A 364 -20.05 9.48 -17.80
N ASN A 365 -20.59 9.79 -18.98
CA ASN A 365 -22.00 9.62 -19.29
C ASN A 365 -22.43 8.16 -19.13
N LYS A 366 -21.60 7.21 -19.58
CA LYS A 366 -21.88 5.78 -19.44
C LYS A 366 -21.86 5.33 -17.99
N PHE A 367 -20.94 5.83 -17.21
CA PHE A 367 -20.85 5.56 -15.76
C PHE A 367 -22.03 6.15 -14.99
N GLU A 368 -22.54 7.32 -15.37
CA GLU A 368 -23.70 7.97 -14.74
C GLU A 368 -25.06 7.49 -15.28
N GLU A 369 -25.08 6.66 -16.31
CA GLU A 369 -26.29 6.08 -16.88
C GLU A 369 -27.01 5.22 -15.82
N LYS A 370 -28.30 5.54 -15.56
CA LYS A 370 -29.10 4.76 -14.63
C LYS A 370 -29.34 3.36 -15.16
N THR A 371 -28.84 2.37 -14.48
CA THR A 371 -29.08 0.95 -14.78
C THR A 371 -29.83 0.29 -13.62
N SER A 372 -30.18 -0.98 -13.76
CA SER A 372 -30.88 -1.74 -12.71
C SER A 372 -29.99 -2.13 -11.54
N SER A 373 -28.67 -1.99 -11.66
CA SER A 373 -27.69 -2.27 -10.59
C SER A 373 -26.34 -1.63 -10.86
N ASP A 374 -25.57 -1.34 -9.79
CA ASP A 374 -24.21 -0.81 -9.87
C ASP A 374 -23.27 -1.78 -10.66
N TYR A 375 -23.51 -3.07 -10.55
CA TYR A 375 -22.79 -4.11 -11.30
C TYR A 375 -22.97 -3.94 -12.83
N LEU A 376 -24.20 -3.67 -13.30
CA LEU A 376 -24.45 -3.43 -14.72
C LEU A 376 -23.81 -2.12 -15.19
N THR A 377 -23.83 -1.09 -14.38
CA THR A 377 -23.15 0.18 -14.65
C THR A 377 -21.66 -0.05 -14.82
N GLU A 378 -21.03 -0.78 -13.89
CA GLU A 378 -19.62 -1.15 -13.95
C GLU A 378 -19.30 -1.90 -15.26
N ASN A 379 -20.01 -3.00 -15.54
CA ASN A 379 -19.74 -3.84 -16.72
C ASN A 379 -19.88 -3.06 -18.01
N ASN A 380 -20.92 -2.22 -18.14
CA ASN A 380 -21.12 -1.41 -19.33
C ASN A 380 -20.01 -0.37 -19.51
N THR A 381 -19.52 0.22 -18.42
CA THR A 381 -18.44 1.21 -18.46
C THR A 381 -17.09 0.55 -18.74
N VAL A 382 -16.79 -0.58 -18.10
CA VAL A 382 -15.58 -1.40 -18.37
C VAL A 382 -15.53 -1.80 -19.84
N ARG A 383 -16.65 -2.30 -20.39
CA ARG A 383 -16.72 -2.68 -21.80
C ARG A 383 -16.47 -1.48 -22.73
N LEU A 384 -17.08 -0.33 -22.45
CA LEU A 384 -16.82 0.89 -23.24
C LEU A 384 -15.34 1.29 -23.19
N ILE A 385 -14.70 1.25 -22.00
CA ILE A 385 -13.28 1.58 -21.88
C ILE A 385 -12.44 0.57 -22.69
N SER A 386 -12.70 -0.74 -22.55
CA SER A 386 -11.98 -1.77 -23.31
C SER A 386 -12.17 -1.60 -24.82
N ASP A 387 -13.38 -1.29 -25.31
CA ASP A 387 -13.63 -1.02 -26.71
C ASP A 387 -12.85 0.23 -27.23
N ILE A 388 -12.72 1.28 -26.39
CA ILE A 388 -11.98 2.51 -26.72
C ILE A 388 -10.48 2.22 -26.83
N ILE A 389 -9.89 1.50 -25.88
CA ILE A 389 -8.44 1.30 -25.83
C ILE A 389 -7.96 0.11 -26.67
N GLY A 390 -8.85 -0.82 -27.02
CA GLY A 390 -8.48 -2.09 -27.64
C GLY A 390 -7.68 -1.97 -28.94
N SER A 391 -7.95 -0.94 -29.74
CA SER A 391 -7.21 -0.68 -31.00
C SER A 391 -5.79 -0.12 -30.79
N HIS A 392 -5.46 0.33 -29.58
CA HIS A 392 -4.15 0.91 -29.23
C HIS A 392 -3.24 -0.10 -28.52
N LEU A 393 -3.76 -1.32 -28.27
CA LEU A 393 -3.02 -2.36 -27.56
C LEU A 393 -2.32 -3.29 -28.55
N VAL A 394 -1.10 -3.67 -28.20
CA VAL A 394 -0.26 -4.61 -28.94
C VAL A 394 0.06 -5.82 -28.08
N GLU A 395 0.19 -6.99 -28.69
CA GLU A 395 0.66 -8.17 -27.98
C GLU A 395 2.14 -8.02 -27.61
N VAL A 396 2.48 -8.34 -26.38
CA VAL A 396 3.85 -8.31 -25.87
C VAL A 396 4.19 -9.64 -25.21
N GLU A 397 5.48 -9.93 -25.10
CA GLU A 397 5.91 -11.07 -24.30
C GLU A 397 5.47 -10.88 -22.85
N SER A 398 4.87 -11.92 -22.27
CA SER A 398 4.42 -11.86 -20.87
C SER A 398 5.59 -11.61 -19.93
N TYR A 399 5.43 -10.67 -19.03
CA TYR A 399 6.36 -10.46 -17.92
C TYR A 399 6.33 -11.60 -16.88
N ASN A 400 5.34 -12.48 -16.95
CA ASN A 400 5.24 -13.64 -16.08
C ASN A 400 5.97 -14.84 -16.72
N PRO A 401 7.10 -15.30 -16.16
CA PRO A 401 7.85 -16.44 -16.71
C PRO A 401 7.00 -17.71 -16.87
N LEU A 402 5.99 -17.91 -16.01
CA LEU A 402 5.09 -19.04 -16.10
C LEU A 402 4.15 -18.91 -17.31
N VAL A 403 3.63 -17.72 -17.59
CA VAL A 403 2.78 -17.47 -18.77
C VAL A 403 3.59 -17.64 -20.04
N ASN A 404 4.83 -17.09 -20.09
CA ASN A 404 5.74 -17.28 -21.22
C ASN A 404 6.06 -18.76 -21.44
N GLU A 405 6.28 -19.52 -20.36
CA GLU A 405 6.50 -20.96 -20.44
C GLU A 405 5.26 -21.67 -20.99
N VAL A 406 4.04 -21.33 -20.55
CA VAL A 406 2.78 -21.91 -21.05
C VAL A 406 2.59 -21.57 -22.52
N VAL A 407 2.73 -20.29 -22.91
CA VAL A 407 2.59 -19.83 -24.30
C VAL A 407 3.63 -20.50 -25.18
N SER A 408 4.90 -20.55 -24.74
CA SER A 408 5.98 -21.26 -25.48
C SER A 408 5.65 -22.74 -25.69
N ARG A 409 5.13 -23.41 -24.67
CA ARG A 409 4.73 -24.83 -24.78
C ARG A 409 3.53 -25.02 -25.68
N LEU A 410 2.54 -24.12 -25.65
CA LEU A 410 1.39 -24.15 -26.56
C LEU A 410 1.83 -23.94 -28.02
N ASN A 411 2.74 -23.00 -28.27
CA ASN A 411 3.25 -22.72 -29.64
C ASN A 411 4.15 -23.83 -30.19
N LEU A 412 4.86 -24.57 -29.32
CA LEU A 412 5.78 -25.63 -29.72
C LEU A 412 5.17 -27.02 -29.77
N ALA A 413 3.98 -27.22 -29.17
CA ALA A 413 3.46 -28.57 -28.96
C ALA A 413 2.12 -28.78 -29.69
N SER A 414 2.18 -29.39 -30.84
CA SER A 414 1.03 -30.11 -31.42
C SER A 414 0.81 -31.51 -30.78
N ILE A 415 1.70 -31.95 -29.86
CA ILE A 415 1.71 -33.30 -29.30
C ILE A 415 1.91 -33.25 -27.78
N GLU A 416 1.06 -33.94 -27.03
CA GLU A 416 1.25 -34.18 -25.59
C GLU A 416 2.54 -34.93 -25.31
N THR A 417 3.24 -34.56 -24.27
CA THR A 417 4.46 -35.23 -23.83
C THR A 417 4.25 -35.89 -22.48
N LYS A 418 5.19 -36.74 -22.05
CA LYS A 418 5.14 -37.34 -20.70
C LYS A 418 5.17 -36.32 -19.54
N TYR A 419 5.46 -35.04 -19.84
CA TYR A 419 5.54 -33.95 -18.87
C TYR A 419 4.48 -32.88 -19.08
N THR A 420 3.72 -32.93 -20.15
CA THR A 420 2.71 -31.91 -20.50
C THR A 420 1.45 -32.60 -20.98
N GLU A 421 0.33 -32.26 -20.42
CA GLU A 421 -0.99 -32.80 -20.72
C GLU A 421 -1.97 -31.64 -20.89
N TYR A 422 -2.78 -31.69 -21.95
CA TYR A 422 -3.78 -30.66 -22.28
C TYR A 422 -5.19 -31.19 -22.00
N LYS A 423 -6.03 -30.38 -21.38
CA LYS A 423 -7.44 -30.73 -21.12
C LYS A 423 -8.35 -29.53 -21.39
N ILE A 424 -9.50 -29.81 -21.97
CA ILE A 424 -10.49 -28.78 -22.40
C ILE A 424 -11.08 -28.03 -21.20
N GLY A 425 -11.09 -28.61 -20.01
CA GLY A 425 -11.59 -27.95 -18.81
C GLY A 425 -12.32 -28.90 -17.86
N PHE A 426 -12.74 -28.34 -16.74
CA PHE A 426 -13.43 -29.09 -15.68
C PHE A 426 -14.95 -29.11 -15.86
N THR A 427 -15.51 -28.27 -16.71
CA THR A 427 -16.96 -28.12 -16.92
C THR A 427 -17.35 -28.45 -18.34
N TYR A 428 -18.59 -28.90 -18.53
CA TYR A 428 -19.17 -29.01 -19.86
C TYR A 428 -19.63 -27.64 -20.34
N PHE A 429 -19.09 -27.18 -21.48
CA PHE A 429 -19.64 -26.04 -22.19
C PHE A 429 -20.75 -26.54 -23.12
N HIS A 430 -21.98 -26.12 -22.87
CA HIS A 430 -23.08 -26.31 -23.80
C HIS A 430 -23.26 -25.06 -24.68
N SER A 431 -23.79 -25.26 -25.90
CA SER A 431 -23.99 -24.24 -26.89
C SER A 431 -24.59 -22.93 -26.36
N PRO A 432 -24.10 -21.76 -26.81
CA PRO A 432 -24.46 -20.42 -26.30
C PRO A 432 -25.94 -20.07 -26.33
N SER A 433 -26.76 -20.78 -27.09
CA SER A 433 -28.20 -20.51 -27.26
C SER A 433 -29.08 -20.97 -26.07
N LYS A 434 -28.53 -21.66 -25.09
CA LYS A 434 -29.31 -22.30 -24.00
C LYS A 434 -28.93 -21.92 -22.56
N TYR A 435 -27.94 -21.02 -22.32
CA TYR A 435 -27.47 -20.76 -20.98
C TYR A 435 -27.65 -19.32 -20.51
N ARG A 436 -28.42 -19.19 -19.43
CA ARG A 436 -28.27 -18.15 -18.44
C ARG A 436 -27.00 -18.50 -17.62
N TYR A 437 -26.12 -17.53 -17.42
CA TYR A 437 -24.95 -17.62 -16.57
C TYR A 437 -25.24 -18.43 -15.29
N ASN A 438 -24.39 -19.40 -14.97
CA ASN A 438 -24.21 -20.10 -13.69
C ASN A 438 -24.51 -21.62 -13.61
N GLU A 439 -24.62 -22.38 -14.71
CA GLU A 439 -24.79 -23.84 -14.59
C GLU A 439 -23.80 -24.64 -15.44
N GLY A 440 -22.49 -24.42 -15.20
CA GLY A 440 -21.48 -25.37 -15.69
C GLY A 440 -21.49 -26.62 -14.81
N ARG A 441 -21.97 -27.77 -15.36
CA ARG A 441 -21.85 -29.05 -14.65
C ARG A 441 -20.41 -29.54 -14.73
N LEU A 442 -19.85 -30.00 -13.60
CA LEU A 442 -18.52 -30.57 -13.54
C LEU A 442 -18.38 -31.77 -14.50
N ASN A 443 -17.34 -31.72 -15.33
CA ASN A 443 -16.96 -32.84 -16.18
C ASN A 443 -16.14 -33.85 -15.35
N PHE A 444 -16.81 -34.73 -14.64
CA PHE A 444 -16.16 -35.75 -13.79
C PHE A 444 -15.17 -36.62 -14.54
N LYS A 445 -15.37 -36.84 -15.86
CA LYS A 445 -14.45 -37.62 -16.68
C LYS A 445 -13.09 -36.85 -16.81
N ASN A 446 -13.12 -35.57 -17.12
CA ASN A 446 -11.90 -34.76 -17.19
C ASN A 446 -11.24 -34.61 -15.82
N VAL A 447 -11.99 -34.36 -14.75
CA VAL A 447 -11.48 -34.31 -13.39
C VAL A 447 -10.78 -35.62 -13.00
N SER A 448 -11.41 -36.77 -13.28
CA SER A 448 -10.84 -38.09 -13.03
C SER A 448 -9.56 -38.34 -13.86
N GLN A 449 -9.52 -37.90 -15.12
CA GLN A 449 -8.34 -38.04 -15.96
C GLN A 449 -7.19 -37.17 -15.45
N ILE A 450 -7.45 -35.90 -15.11
CA ILE A 450 -6.44 -35.00 -14.55
C ILE A 450 -5.86 -35.57 -13.26
N ALA A 451 -6.69 -36.12 -12.38
CA ALA A 451 -6.23 -36.78 -11.15
C ALA A 451 -5.34 -38.01 -11.43
N LYS A 452 -5.67 -38.82 -12.44
CA LYS A 452 -4.85 -39.94 -12.88
C LYS A 452 -3.51 -39.51 -13.44
N VAL A 453 -3.50 -38.48 -14.31
CA VAL A 453 -2.28 -37.94 -14.92
C VAL A 453 -1.40 -37.32 -13.87
N ALA A 454 -1.96 -36.52 -12.96
CA ALA A 454 -1.21 -35.93 -11.84
C ALA A 454 -0.57 -37.02 -10.96
N SER A 455 -1.31 -38.08 -10.64
CA SER A 455 -0.80 -39.24 -9.90
C SER A 455 0.32 -39.99 -10.66
N ALA A 456 0.17 -40.18 -11.96
CA ALA A 456 1.20 -40.78 -12.78
C ALA A 456 2.45 -39.89 -12.87
N MET A 457 2.29 -38.58 -13.02
CA MET A 457 3.39 -37.61 -13.06
C MET A 457 4.17 -37.56 -11.75
N THR A 458 3.54 -37.76 -10.59
CA THR A 458 4.26 -37.82 -9.29
C THR A 458 5.15 -39.02 -9.14
N ASN A 459 4.86 -40.13 -9.84
CA ASN A 459 5.62 -41.37 -9.77
C ASN A 459 6.81 -41.41 -10.74
N ILE A 460 6.98 -40.41 -11.61
CA ILE A 460 8.11 -40.32 -12.53
C ILE A 460 9.29 -39.70 -11.78
N LYS A 461 10.47 -40.37 -11.74
CA LYS A 461 11.71 -39.75 -11.25
C LYS A 461 12.01 -38.50 -12.06
N ARG A 462 12.07 -37.35 -11.39
CA ARG A 462 12.25 -36.03 -12.00
C ARG A 462 13.51 -35.36 -11.56
N ASP A 463 14.11 -34.64 -12.48
CA ASP A 463 15.00 -33.53 -12.16
C ASP A 463 14.15 -32.40 -11.58
N SER A 464 14.56 -31.82 -10.44
CA SER A 464 13.87 -30.69 -9.79
C SER A 464 13.73 -29.46 -10.70
N LYS A 465 14.48 -29.40 -11.79
CA LYS A 465 14.42 -28.33 -12.78
C LYS A 465 13.31 -28.49 -13.84
N ASN A 466 12.68 -29.65 -13.92
CA ASN A 466 11.62 -29.96 -14.90
C ASN A 466 10.34 -30.47 -14.22
N PRO A 467 9.53 -29.60 -13.58
CA PRO A 467 8.25 -29.99 -13.04
C PRO A 467 7.31 -30.43 -14.17
N GLY A 468 6.47 -31.43 -13.92
CA GLY A 468 5.41 -31.78 -14.85
C GLY A 468 4.32 -30.71 -14.85
N MET A 469 3.70 -30.49 -15.99
CA MET A 469 2.67 -29.48 -16.17
C MET A 469 1.39 -30.13 -16.74
N ILE A 470 0.24 -29.71 -16.22
CA ILE A 470 -1.09 -30.01 -16.76
C ILE A 470 -1.73 -28.68 -17.14
N ILE A 471 -2.04 -28.51 -18.43
CA ILE A 471 -2.69 -27.30 -18.92
C ILE A 471 -4.16 -27.65 -19.16
N VAL A 472 -5.04 -26.88 -18.50
CA VAL A 472 -6.50 -27.07 -18.56
C VAL A 472 -7.12 -25.86 -19.23
N GLY A 473 -8.15 -26.10 -20.06
CA GLY A 473 -8.83 -25.03 -20.80
C GLY A 473 -8.33 -24.84 -22.23
N VAL A 474 -7.44 -25.72 -22.70
CA VAL A 474 -6.92 -25.70 -24.07
C VAL A 474 -7.48 -26.91 -24.84
N ALA A 475 -7.98 -26.69 -26.02
CA ALA A 475 -8.37 -27.78 -26.91
C ALA A 475 -7.13 -28.39 -27.59
N ASP A 476 -7.07 -29.72 -27.61
CA ASP A 476 -6.00 -30.47 -28.26
C ASP A 476 -6.20 -30.61 -29.81
N ASN A 477 -7.33 -30.13 -30.32
CA ASN A 477 -7.64 -30.03 -31.74
C ASN A 477 -8.70 -28.96 -32.02
N GLU A 478 -8.85 -28.54 -33.28
CA GLU A 478 -9.79 -27.49 -33.69
C GLU A 478 -11.28 -27.80 -33.36
N SER A 479 -11.65 -29.08 -33.24
CA SER A 479 -13.02 -29.48 -32.90
C SER A 479 -13.40 -29.18 -31.45
N GLY A 480 -12.44 -28.94 -30.58
CA GLY A 480 -12.63 -28.57 -29.18
C GLY A 480 -13.09 -27.14 -28.95
N TYR A 481 -13.03 -26.27 -30.01
CA TYR A 481 -13.43 -24.86 -29.93
C TYR A 481 -14.88 -24.58 -30.39
N LYS A 482 -15.69 -25.61 -30.63
CA LYS A 482 -17.08 -25.44 -31.06
C LYS A 482 -18.08 -25.45 -29.91
#